data_603d699211eb7d4fced14902e7aa3f5c
#
_entry.id   603d699211eb7d4fced14902e7aa3f5c
#
_cell.length_a   1.000
_cell.length_b   1.000
_cell.length_c   1.000
_cell.angle_alpha   90.00
_cell.angle_beta   90.00
_cell.angle_gamma   90.00
#
_symmetry.space_group_name_H-M   'P 1'
#
loop_
_entity.id
_entity.type
_entity.pdbx_description
1 polymer ?
#
loop_
_entity_poly.entity_id
_entity_poly.type
_entity_poly.pdbx_seq_one_letter_code
_entity_poly.pdbx_strand_id
1 'polypeptide(L)'
;PGSPLHAKRLPFLRNVITIGFRQKGCLTWEEAVSRAGRVSMEQIHRMAAAVGVHDVCNMQYTSGTTGFPKGVMLTHYNIVNNGKCIGDRMDLSTADRMMLQVPMFHCFGMVLAMTATMTHGGTLLPLPYFSPKPALACISNERVTCFHGVPTMFIAMLQHEDFAKTDFSYMRTGIMAGSPCPIAVMQDVVDKMHMREITIVYGQTEASPGCTMSSTDDPLEVRVTTVGRALPEIECRIVDPETGR
;
A
#
# COMPACT_ATOMS: atom_id res chain seq x y z
N PRO A 1 17.15 0.62 31.73
CA PRO A 1 16.44 -0.27 30.82
C PRO A 1 17.12 -1.63 30.76
N GLY A 2 16.86 -2.51 31.70
CA GLY A 2 17.42 -3.85 31.78
C GLY A 2 16.40 -4.91 32.12
N SER A 3 15.25 -4.49 32.65
CA SER A 3 14.16 -5.38 33.03
C SER A 3 12.95 -5.18 32.13
N PRO A 4 12.22 -6.25 31.78
CA PRO A 4 10.96 -6.15 31.04
C PRO A 4 9.96 -5.21 31.75
N LEU A 5 9.13 -4.51 30.96
CA LEU A 5 8.05 -3.71 31.49
C LEU A 5 6.98 -4.61 32.12
N HIS A 6 6.38 -4.14 33.22
CA HIS A 6 5.25 -4.79 33.88
C HIS A 6 4.08 -3.82 33.96
N ALA A 7 3.41 -3.61 32.83
CA ALA A 7 2.25 -2.71 32.75
C ALA A 7 0.96 -3.48 33.06
N LYS A 8 0.22 -3.08 34.12
CA LYS A 8 -1.05 -3.73 34.50
C LYS A 8 -2.07 -3.80 33.36
N ARG A 9 -2.18 -2.73 32.56
CA ARG A 9 -3.12 -2.64 31.43
C ARG A 9 -2.64 -3.34 30.17
N LEU A 10 -1.35 -3.64 30.08
CA LEU A 10 -0.69 -4.26 28.90
C LEU A 10 0.23 -5.38 29.39
N PRO A 11 -0.34 -6.50 29.89
CA PRO A 11 0.42 -7.52 30.61
C PRO A 11 1.43 -8.27 29.74
N PHE A 12 1.29 -8.20 28.40
CA PHE A 12 2.22 -8.81 27.45
C PHE A 12 3.28 -7.85 26.91
N LEU A 13 3.17 -6.54 27.21
CA LEU A 13 4.18 -5.56 26.81
C LEU A 13 5.44 -5.74 27.63
N ARG A 14 6.56 -6.06 26.98
CA ARG A 14 7.86 -6.29 27.63
C ARG A 14 8.84 -5.16 27.42
N ASN A 15 8.90 -4.61 26.22
CA ASN A 15 9.83 -3.58 25.83
C ASN A 15 9.14 -2.51 25.01
N VAL A 16 9.62 -1.28 25.09
CA VAL A 16 9.31 -0.18 24.18
C VAL A 16 10.63 0.29 23.60
N ILE A 17 10.67 0.44 22.28
CA ILE A 17 11.83 0.91 21.53
C ILE A 17 11.48 2.27 20.94
N THR A 18 12.36 3.25 21.14
CA THR A 18 12.23 4.59 20.58
C THR A 18 13.20 4.78 19.43
N ILE A 19 12.75 5.49 18.40
CA ILE A 19 13.54 5.83 17.21
C ILE A 19 13.71 7.34 17.15
N GLY A 20 14.95 7.83 17.10
CA GLY A 20 15.25 9.25 16.98
C GLY A 20 15.19 10.06 18.28
N PHE A 21 14.76 9.46 19.40
CA PHE A 21 14.77 10.11 20.72
C PHE A 21 14.97 9.12 21.85
N ARG A 22 15.29 9.63 23.06
CA ARG A 22 15.42 8.81 24.28
C ARG A 22 14.23 9.05 25.21
N GLN A 23 13.67 7.98 25.74
CA GLN A 23 12.63 8.00 26.76
C GLN A 23 13.06 7.11 27.94
N LYS A 24 12.87 7.62 29.17
CA LYS A 24 13.17 6.85 30.38
C LYS A 24 12.36 5.54 30.41
N GLY A 25 13.04 4.43 30.64
CA GLY A 25 12.41 3.10 30.68
C GLY A 25 12.26 2.41 29.32
N CYS A 26 12.57 3.10 28.21
CA CYS A 26 12.56 2.53 26.87
C CYS A 26 13.99 2.20 26.39
N LEU A 27 14.11 1.31 25.42
CA LEU A 27 15.33 1.11 24.64
C LEU A 27 15.36 2.11 23.48
N THR A 28 16.55 2.57 23.10
CA THR A 28 16.70 3.21 21.79
C THR A 28 16.81 2.14 20.70
N TRP A 29 16.63 2.55 19.45
CA TRP A 29 16.84 1.66 18.30
C TRP A 29 18.23 1.04 18.30
N GLU A 30 19.27 1.84 18.55
CA GLU A 30 20.65 1.40 18.58
C GLU A 30 20.91 0.38 19.71
N GLU A 31 20.33 0.62 20.90
CA GLU A 31 20.40 -0.32 22.02
C GLU A 31 19.69 -1.65 21.71
N ALA A 32 18.56 -1.60 20.96
CA ALA A 32 17.86 -2.80 20.51
C ALA A 32 18.69 -3.58 19.48
N VAL A 33 19.21 -2.90 18.46
CA VAL A 33 20.05 -3.50 17.40
C VAL A 33 21.35 -4.09 17.98
N SER A 34 21.97 -3.45 18.96
CA SER A 34 23.18 -3.99 19.61
C SER A 34 22.99 -5.35 20.28
N ARG A 35 21.73 -5.74 20.53
CA ARG A 35 21.36 -7.04 21.10
C ARG A 35 21.12 -8.13 20.06
N ALA A 36 21.16 -7.82 18.77
CA ALA A 36 20.89 -8.77 17.68
C ALA A 36 21.78 -10.02 17.76
N GLY A 37 23.04 -9.88 18.13
CA GLY A 37 23.97 -11.01 18.28
C GLY A 37 23.60 -12.03 19.36
N ARG A 38 22.55 -11.78 20.17
CA ARG A 38 22.04 -12.73 21.17
C ARG A 38 21.09 -13.78 20.58
N VAL A 39 20.67 -13.59 19.33
CA VAL A 39 19.77 -14.49 18.61
C VAL A 39 20.52 -15.05 17.42
N SER A 40 20.68 -16.38 17.36
CA SER A 40 21.39 -17.01 16.24
C SER A 40 20.52 -17.03 14.97
N MET A 41 21.18 -17.03 13.79
CA MET A 41 20.46 -17.18 12.52
C MET A 41 19.66 -18.49 12.44
N GLU A 42 20.19 -19.57 13.03
CA GLU A 42 19.48 -20.84 13.13
C GLU A 42 18.16 -20.70 13.91
N GLN A 43 18.17 -19.95 15.01
CA GLN A 43 16.95 -19.69 15.77
C GLN A 43 15.95 -18.86 14.97
N ILE A 44 16.41 -17.86 14.21
CA ILE A 44 15.56 -17.05 13.32
C ILE A 44 14.93 -17.94 12.25
N HIS A 45 15.71 -18.80 11.61
CA HIS A 45 15.20 -19.72 10.58
C HIS A 45 14.17 -20.71 11.14
N ARG A 46 14.40 -21.25 12.34
CA ARG A 46 13.41 -22.11 13.01
C ARG A 46 12.11 -21.39 13.31
N MET A 47 12.18 -20.15 13.79
CA MET A 47 11.00 -19.33 14.04
C MET A 47 10.25 -19.02 12.74
N ALA A 48 10.97 -18.66 11.68
CA ALA A 48 10.39 -18.40 10.37
C ALA A 48 9.71 -19.63 9.77
N ALA A 49 10.33 -20.82 9.92
CA ALA A 49 9.76 -22.08 9.44
C ALA A 49 8.49 -22.50 10.19
N ALA A 50 8.25 -21.97 11.39
CA ALA A 50 7.05 -22.24 12.17
C ALA A 50 5.85 -21.33 11.79
N VAL A 51 6.09 -20.29 10.98
CA VAL A 51 5.03 -19.37 10.54
C VAL A 51 4.23 -20.01 9.42
N GLY A 52 2.92 -20.16 9.64
CA GLY A 52 1.97 -20.66 8.66
C GLY A 52 1.42 -19.53 7.76
N VAL A 53 1.05 -19.89 6.53
CA VAL A 53 0.49 -18.92 5.57
C VAL A 53 -0.83 -18.30 6.05
N HIS A 54 -1.56 -18.96 6.92
CA HIS A 54 -2.80 -18.47 7.52
C HIS A 54 -2.59 -17.78 8.87
N ASP A 55 -1.36 -17.64 9.34
CA ASP A 55 -1.09 -16.86 10.53
C ASP A 55 -1.32 -15.37 10.26
N VAL A 56 -1.84 -14.67 11.27
CA VAL A 56 -2.05 -13.22 11.21
C VAL A 56 -0.69 -12.52 11.24
N CYS A 57 -0.38 -11.78 10.20
CA CYS A 57 0.87 -11.01 10.10
C CYS A 57 0.68 -9.50 10.22
N ASN A 58 -0.55 -9.03 10.09
CA ASN A 58 -0.86 -7.62 10.17
C ASN A 58 -2.24 -7.39 10.80
N MET A 59 -2.36 -6.32 11.59
CA MET A 59 -3.63 -5.87 12.13
C MET A 59 -3.81 -4.40 11.80
N GLN A 60 -4.86 -4.08 11.04
CA GLN A 60 -5.18 -2.70 10.68
C GLN A 60 -6.48 -2.27 11.32
N TYR A 61 -6.45 -1.09 11.92
CA TYR A 61 -7.65 -0.50 12.52
C TYR A 61 -8.41 0.33 11.49
N THR A 62 -9.71 0.06 11.37
CA THR A 62 -10.64 0.85 10.56
C THR A 62 -11.55 1.66 11.46
N SER A 63 -12.08 2.78 10.94
CA SER A 63 -12.92 3.72 11.71
C SER A 63 -14.31 3.19 12.07
N GLY A 64 -14.65 1.96 11.79
CA GLY A 64 -15.90 1.28 12.11
C GLY A 64 -17.17 2.18 12.08
N THR A 65 -18.21 1.74 11.42
CA THR A 65 -19.52 2.43 11.34
C THR A 65 -20.23 2.54 12.69
N THR A 66 -19.79 1.76 13.70
CA THR A 66 -20.41 1.68 15.05
C THR A 66 -19.73 2.57 16.10
N GLY A 67 -18.79 3.44 15.70
CA GLY A 67 -18.09 4.37 16.59
C GLY A 67 -16.84 3.82 17.29
N PHE A 68 -16.62 2.50 17.29
CA PHE A 68 -15.37 1.90 17.78
C PHE A 68 -14.50 1.40 16.63
N PRO A 69 -13.18 1.63 16.67
CA PRO A 69 -12.26 1.07 15.67
C PRO A 69 -12.33 -0.46 15.66
N LYS A 70 -12.33 -1.04 14.46
CA LYS A 70 -12.25 -2.49 14.25
C LYS A 70 -10.82 -2.87 13.93
N GLY A 71 -10.25 -3.86 14.62
CA GLY A 71 -8.96 -4.45 14.30
C GLY A 71 -9.13 -5.55 13.26
N VAL A 72 -8.82 -5.24 12.01
CA VAL A 72 -8.88 -6.21 10.91
C VAL A 72 -7.61 -7.06 10.94
N MET A 73 -7.76 -8.36 11.12
CA MET A 73 -6.65 -9.32 11.13
C MET A 73 -6.40 -9.83 9.72
N LEU A 74 -5.21 -9.54 9.18
CA LEU A 74 -4.81 -9.97 7.85
C LEU A 74 -3.71 -11.03 7.95
N THR A 75 -3.90 -12.14 7.24
CA THR A 75 -2.95 -13.26 7.19
C THR A 75 -1.90 -13.03 6.10
N HIS A 76 -0.79 -13.77 6.15
CA HIS A 76 0.17 -13.81 5.05
C HIS A 76 -0.50 -14.17 3.72
N TYR A 77 -1.43 -15.15 3.75
CA TYR A 77 -2.19 -15.57 2.57
C TYR A 77 -2.96 -14.42 1.95
N ASN A 78 -3.69 -13.65 2.77
CA ASN A 78 -4.48 -12.51 2.29
C ASN A 78 -3.61 -11.45 1.61
N ILE A 79 -2.55 -11.02 2.30
CA ILE A 79 -1.70 -9.90 1.86
C ILE A 79 -0.95 -10.26 0.58
N VAL A 80 -0.30 -11.43 0.56
CA VAL A 80 0.55 -11.84 -0.57
C VAL A 80 -0.28 -12.10 -1.82
N ASN A 81 -1.39 -12.83 -1.70
CA ASN A 81 -2.22 -13.14 -2.87
C ASN A 81 -2.92 -11.89 -3.41
N ASN A 82 -3.45 -11.03 -2.53
CA ASN A 82 -4.08 -9.78 -3.00
C ASN A 82 -3.05 -8.88 -3.70
N GLY A 83 -1.86 -8.69 -3.09
CA GLY A 83 -0.79 -7.93 -3.73
C GLY A 83 -0.36 -8.52 -5.07
N LYS A 84 -0.27 -9.86 -5.17
CA LYS A 84 0.03 -10.52 -6.43
C LYS A 84 -1.04 -10.26 -7.50
N CYS A 85 -2.32 -10.45 -7.17
CA CYS A 85 -3.42 -10.19 -8.11
C CYS A 85 -3.47 -8.74 -8.59
N ILE A 86 -3.15 -7.79 -7.70
CA ILE A 86 -3.04 -6.36 -8.06
C ILE A 86 -1.88 -6.14 -9.05
N GLY A 87 -0.71 -6.68 -8.74
CA GLY A 87 0.44 -6.53 -9.63
C GLY A 87 0.25 -7.21 -11.00
N ASP A 88 -0.37 -8.40 -11.02
CA ASP A 88 -0.76 -9.07 -12.27
C ASP A 88 -1.71 -8.18 -13.10
N ARG A 89 -2.71 -7.54 -12.46
CA ARG A 89 -3.69 -6.67 -13.13
C ARG A 89 -3.08 -5.37 -13.66
N MET A 90 -1.95 -4.95 -13.09
CA MET A 90 -1.17 -3.78 -13.51
C MET A 90 -0.03 -4.12 -14.48
N ASP A 91 0.14 -5.39 -14.83
CA ASP A 91 1.27 -5.89 -15.63
C ASP A 91 2.63 -5.47 -15.02
N LEU A 92 2.76 -5.55 -13.68
CA LEU A 92 4.02 -5.21 -13.03
C LEU A 92 5.10 -6.25 -13.33
N SER A 93 6.34 -5.78 -13.42
CA SER A 93 7.51 -6.60 -13.71
C SER A 93 8.75 -6.10 -12.96
N THR A 94 9.87 -6.79 -13.15
CA THR A 94 11.18 -6.38 -12.62
C THR A 94 11.68 -5.06 -13.20
N ALA A 95 11.12 -4.57 -14.31
CA ALA A 95 11.44 -3.29 -14.90
C ALA A 95 10.75 -2.12 -14.20
N ASP A 96 9.74 -2.40 -13.38
CA ASP A 96 8.95 -1.34 -12.76
C ASP A 96 9.61 -0.73 -11.53
N ARG A 97 9.42 0.58 -11.41
CA ARG A 97 9.93 1.42 -10.34
C ARG A 97 8.74 2.15 -9.71
N MET A 98 8.26 1.56 -8.61
CA MET A 98 7.07 2.04 -7.87
C MET A 98 7.45 3.14 -6.89
N MET A 99 7.01 4.38 -7.14
CA MET A 99 7.07 5.42 -6.14
C MET A 99 5.95 5.22 -5.11
N LEU A 100 6.34 4.96 -3.88
CA LEU A 100 5.42 4.70 -2.79
C LEU A 100 5.29 5.94 -1.92
N GLN A 101 4.19 6.66 -2.07
CA GLN A 101 3.87 7.90 -1.37
C GLN A 101 2.56 7.83 -0.57
N VAL A 102 1.79 6.75 -0.75
CA VAL A 102 0.62 6.45 0.08
C VAL A 102 1.06 5.76 1.38
N PRO A 103 0.34 5.95 2.50
CA PRO A 103 0.80 5.45 3.80
C PRO A 103 0.94 3.93 3.85
N MET A 104 2.10 3.43 4.30
CA MET A 104 2.35 1.99 4.51
C MET A 104 1.58 1.40 5.71
N PHE A 105 1.07 2.23 6.61
CA PHE A 105 0.18 1.78 7.68
C PHE A 105 -1.27 1.56 7.22
N HIS A 106 -1.55 1.77 5.94
CA HIS A 106 -2.83 1.52 5.29
C HIS A 106 -2.64 0.50 4.17
N CYS A 107 -3.65 -0.35 3.92
CA CYS A 107 -3.61 -1.38 2.88
C CYS A 107 -3.24 -0.82 1.49
N PHE A 108 -3.60 0.43 1.19
CA PHE A 108 -3.24 1.05 -0.09
C PHE A 108 -1.72 1.10 -0.29
N GLY A 109 -0.96 1.50 0.72
CA GLY A 109 0.51 1.49 0.64
C GLY A 109 1.09 0.10 0.83
N MET A 110 0.65 -0.63 1.87
CA MET A 110 1.25 -1.91 2.24
C MET A 110 0.96 -3.02 1.21
N VAL A 111 -0.29 -3.17 0.76
CA VAL A 111 -0.66 -4.27 -0.13
C VAL A 111 -0.60 -3.85 -1.59
N LEU A 112 -1.36 -2.78 -1.96
CA LEU A 112 -1.49 -2.40 -3.37
C LEU A 112 -0.19 -1.87 -3.96
N ALA A 113 0.67 -1.19 -3.18
CA ALA A 113 1.95 -0.70 -3.66
C ALA A 113 3.10 -1.63 -3.28
N MET A 114 3.41 -1.77 -1.99
CA MET A 114 4.59 -2.50 -1.52
C MET A 114 4.53 -3.97 -1.89
N THR A 115 3.48 -4.71 -1.47
CA THR A 115 3.42 -6.15 -1.71
C THR A 115 3.26 -6.47 -3.19
N ALA A 116 2.45 -5.71 -3.94
CA ALA A 116 2.33 -5.88 -5.39
C ALA A 116 3.67 -5.73 -6.12
N THR A 117 4.46 -4.73 -5.75
CA THR A 117 5.79 -4.53 -6.35
C THR A 117 6.76 -5.65 -5.95
N MET A 118 6.76 -6.06 -4.67
CA MET A 118 7.66 -7.13 -4.19
C MET A 118 7.36 -8.47 -4.83
N THR A 119 6.09 -8.82 -5.02
CA THR A 119 5.70 -10.09 -5.66
C THR A 119 6.08 -10.16 -7.15
N HIS A 120 6.37 -9.02 -7.78
CA HIS A 120 6.78 -8.92 -9.19
C HIS A 120 8.26 -8.56 -9.37
N GLY A 121 9.02 -8.47 -8.24
CA GLY A 121 10.45 -8.18 -8.28
C GLY A 121 10.80 -6.76 -8.70
N GLY A 122 9.83 -5.83 -8.67
CA GLY A 122 10.04 -4.42 -9.02
C GLY A 122 10.82 -3.66 -7.95
N THR A 123 11.21 -2.43 -8.27
CA THR A 123 11.91 -1.52 -7.36
C THR A 123 10.91 -0.67 -6.58
N LEU A 124 11.07 -0.59 -5.25
CA LEU A 124 10.30 0.33 -4.40
C LEU A 124 11.10 1.60 -4.12
N LEU A 125 10.45 2.75 -4.28
CA LEU A 125 10.99 4.09 -4.03
C LEU A 125 10.11 4.80 -2.99
N PRO A 126 10.28 4.50 -1.68
CA PRO A 126 9.43 5.05 -0.64
C PRO A 126 9.75 6.51 -0.36
N LEU A 127 8.72 7.34 -0.36
CA LEU A 127 8.76 8.71 0.15
C LEU A 127 8.19 8.75 1.57
N PRO A 128 8.78 9.52 2.50
CA PRO A 128 8.33 9.56 3.90
C PRO A 128 6.87 10.00 4.05
N TYR A 129 6.42 10.90 3.17
CA TYR A 129 5.05 11.43 3.09
C TYR A 129 4.83 12.03 1.70
N PHE A 130 3.57 12.20 1.34
CA PHE A 130 3.23 12.88 0.10
C PHE A 130 3.50 14.39 0.21
N SER A 131 4.22 14.90 -0.78
CA SER A 131 4.30 16.33 -1.12
C SER A 131 4.56 16.43 -2.62
N PRO A 132 3.90 17.36 -3.36
CA PRO A 132 4.03 17.46 -4.81
C PRO A 132 5.48 17.63 -5.28
N LYS A 133 6.23 18.53 -4.67
CA LYS A 133 7.61 18.86 -5.08
C LYS A 133 8.56 17.66 -5.01
N PRO A 134 8.72 16.95 -3.86
CA PRO A 134 9.58 15.77 -3.82
C PRO A 134 9.03 14.60 -4.66
N ALA A 135 7.71 14.48 -4.84
CA ALA A 135 7.13 13.47 -5.71
C ALA A 135 7.52 13.71 -7.18
N LEU A 136 7.36 14.93 -7.69
CA LEU A 136 7.76 15.31 -9.06
C LEU A 136 9.27 15.15 -9.28
N ALA A 137 10.08 15.53 -8.29
CA ALA A 137 11.53 15.32 -8.36
C ALA A 137 11.90 13.83 -8.39
N CYS A 138 11.22 12.99 -7.59
CA CYS A 138 11.41 11.53 -7.60
C CYS A 138 11.05 10.94 -8.97
N ILE A 139 9.94 11.35 -9.57
CA ILE A 139 9.51 10.88 -10.89
C ILE A 139 10.62 11.05 -11.93
N SER A 140 11.19 12.24 -12.04
CA SER A 140 12.29 12.51 -12.99
C SER A 140 13.59 11.80 -12.63
N ASN A 141 14.05 11.96 -11.39
CA ASN A 141 15.39 11.53 -10.98
C ASN A 141 15.51 10.01 -10.90
N GLU A 142 14.44 9.34 -10.46
CA GLU A 142 14.41 7.89 -10.27
C GLU A 142 13.75 7.13 -11.43
N ARG A 143 13.35 7.81 -12.50
CA ARG A 143 12.69 7.20 -13.66
C ARG A 143 11.51 6.33 -13.24
N VAL A 144 10.61 6.90 -12.45
CA VAL A 144 9.44 6.21 -11.92
C VAL A 144 8.56 5.73 -13.06
N THR A 145 8.12 4.47 -13.01
CA THR A 145 7.20 3.88 -14.00
C THR A 145 5.77 3.83 -13.50
N CYS A 146 5.59 3.80 -12.19
CA CYS A 146 4.26 3.69 -11.58
C CYS A 146 4.20 4.31 -10.19
N PHE A 147 3.04 4.84 -9.83
CA PHE A 147 2.72 5.21 -8.45
C PHE A 147 1.21 5.17 -8.20
N HIS A 148 0.86 5.09 -6.92
CA HIS A 148 -0.52 5.11 -6.46
C HIS A 148 -0.85 6.42 -5.76
N GLY A 149 -2.09 6.87 -5.89
CA GLY A 149 -2.54 8.05 -5.19
C GLY A 149 -4.05 8.16 -5.11
N VAL A 150 -4.52 9.03 -4.22
CA VAL A 150 -5.90 9.51 -4.23
C VAL A 150 -6.01 10.68 -5.22
N PRO A 151 -7.21 10.98 -5.75
CA PRO A 151 -7.37 12.04 -6.77
C PRO A 151 -6.74 13.38 -6.38
N THR A 152 -6.82 13.77 -5.11
CA THR A 152 -6.22 15.03 -4.62
C THR A 152 -4.69 15.08 -4.74
N MET A 153 -4.00 13.94 -4.66
CA MET A 153 -2.56 13.86 -4.88
C MET A 153 -2.20 14.15 -6.33
N PHE A 154 -2.94 13.57 -7.27
CA PHE A 154 -2.76 13.83 -8.71
C PHE A 154 -3.04 15.29 -9.05
N ILE A 155 -4.14 15.86 -8.54
CA ILE A 155 -4.48 17.27 -8.73
C ILE A 155 -3.37 18.17 -8.20
N ALA A 156 -2.86 17.91 -7.01
CA ALA A 156 -1.79 18.70 -6.41
C ALA A 156 -0.48 18.66 -7.23
N MET A 157 -0.15 17.52 -7.84
CA MET A 157 1.01 17.43 -8.75
C MET A 157 0.75 18.14 -10.07
N LEU A 158 -0.43 17.97 -10.69
CA LEU A 158 -0.81 18.62 -11.94
C LEU A 158 -0.77 20.16 -11.85
N GLN A 159 -1.08 20.72 -10.67
CA GLN A 159 -1.11 22.16 -10.41
C GLN A 159 0.20 22.73 -9.90
N HIS A 160 1.22 21.90 -9.66
CA HIS A 160 2.48 22.36 -9.09
C HIS A 160 3.36 23.05 -10.14
N GLU A 161 4.07 24.10 -9.75
CA GLU A 161 4.96 24.90 -10.63
C GLU A 161 6.08 24.08 -11.30
N ASP A 162 6.54 23.00 -10.64
CA ASP A 162 7.56 22.10 -11.17
C ASP A 162 6.99 21.03 -12.12
N PHE A 163 5.66 20.95 -12.30
CA PHE A 163 5.04 19.96 -13.17
C PHE A 163 5.57 20.02 -14.60
N ALA A 164 5.65 21.23 -15.18
CA ALA A 164 6.12 21.43 -16.56
C ALA A 164 7.61 21.09 -16.77
N LYS A 165 8.38 20.94 -15.69
CA LYS A 165 9.81 20.59 -15.73
C LYS A 165 10.05 19.11 -15.44
N THR A 166 9.00 18.35 -15.09
CA THR A 166 9.09 16.94 -14.70
C THR A 166 9.12 16.05 -15.93
N ASP A 167 10.07 15.11 -15.96
CA ASP A 167 10.14 14.11 -16.99
C ASP A 167 9.23 12.91 -16.65
N PHE A 168 8.11 12.80 -17.36
CA PHE A 168 7.15 11.69 -17.24
C PHE A 168 7.37 10.58 -18.27
N SER A 169 8.45 10.60 -19.05
CA SER A 169 8.65 9.68 -20.18
C SER A 169 8.68 8.20 -19.79
N TYR A 170 9.01 7.87 -18.55
CA TYR A 170 9.05 6.51 -18.03
C TYR A 170 7.74 6.07 -17.38
N MET A 171 6.82 7.00 -17.11
CA MET A 171 5.56 6.70 -16.46
C MET A 171 4.64 5.87 -17.37
N ARG A 172 3.95 4.87 -16.81
CA ARG A 172 2.98 4.09 -17.57
C ARG A 172 1.70 3.77 -16.80
N THR A 173 1.81 3.39 -15.52
CA THR A 173 0.68 2.85 -14.76
C THR A 173 0.63 3.35 -13.30
N GLY A 174 -0.40 2.97 -12.62
CA GLY A 174 -0.65 3.26 -11.20
C GLY A 174 -2.10 3.00 -10.86
N ILE A 175 -2.44 3.24 -9.60
CA ILE A 175 -3.82 3.15 -9.11
C ILE A 175 -4.28 4.53 -8.64
N MET A 176 -5.43 4.98 -9.14
CA MET A 176 -6.16 6.10 -8.55
C MET A 176 -7.36 5.52 -7.80
N ALA A 177 -7.39 5.68 -6.47
CA ALA A 177 -8.42 5.09 -5.64
C ALA A 177 -8.63 5.87 -4.33
N GLY A 178 -9.47 5.33 -3.42
CA GLY A 178 -9.74 5.91 -2.10
C GLY A 178 -10.88 6.93 -2.09
N SER A 179 -11.37 7.35 -3.25
CA SER A 179 -12.57 8.16 -3.45
C SER A 179 -13.01 8.06 -4.91
N PRO A 180 -14.21 8.55 -5.29
CA PRO A 180 -14.60 8.65 -6.70
C PRO A 180 -13.54 9.40 -7.50
N CYS A 181 -13.14 8.84 -8.66
CA CYS A 181 -12.11 9.40 -9.51
C CYS A 181 -12.74 10.29 -10.60
N PRO A 182 -12.52 11.63 -10.57
CA PRO A 182 -13.09 12.52 -11.57
C PRO A 182 -12.53 12.23 -12.97
N ILE A 183 -13.41 12.12 -13.95
CA ILE A 183 -13.05 11.81 -15.35
C ILE A 183 -12.00 12.78 -15.90
N ALA A 184 -12.19 14.08 -15.65
CA ALA A 184 -11.24 15.10 -16.10
C ALA A 184 -9.83 14.93 -15.52
N VAL A 185 -9.74 14.53 -14.24
CA VAL A 185 -8.43 14.27 -13.59
C VAL A 185 -7.78 13.03 -14.19
N MET A 186 -8.54 11.96 -14.44
CA MET A 186 -8.03 10.76 -15.10
C MET A 186 -7.52 11.06 -16.49
N GLN A 187 -8.24 11.86 -17.29
CA GLN A 187 -7.82 12.28 -18.61
C GLN A 187 -6.52 13.08 -18.54
N ASP A 188 -6.42 14.04 -17.63
CA ASP A 188 -5.20 14.84 -17.44
C ASP A 188 -3.99 13.97 -17.04
N VAL A 189 -4.21 12.96 -16.21
CA VAL A 189 -3.16 12.02 -15.80
C VAL A 189 -2.68 11.17 -16.97
N VAL A 190 -3.60 10.69 -17.80
CA VAL A 190 -3.28 9.93 -19.02
C VAL A 190 -2.49 10.79 -20.00
N ASP A 191 -2.97 12.00 -20.28
CA ASP A 191 -2.43 12.87 -21.33
C ASP A 191 -1.13 13.57 -20.90
N LYS A 192 -1.08 14.07 -19.65
CA LYS A 192 0.00 14.96 -19.19
C LYS A 192 1.06 14.22 -18.36
N MET A 193 0.68 13.13 -17.66
CA MET A 193 1.62 12.31 -16.87
C MET A 193 1.98 10.99 -17.55
N HIS A 194 1.51 10.76 -18.76
CA HIS A 194 1.76 9.55 -19.58
C HIS A 194 1.28 8.23 -18.94
N MET A 195 0.43 8.27 -17.92
CA MET A 195 -0.08 7.09 -17.23
C MET A 195 -1.22 6.42 -18.01
N ARG A 196 -0.94 5.97 -19.22
CA ARG A 196 -1.96 5.40 -20.14
C ARG A 196 -2.61 4.13 -19.60
N GLU A 197 -1.89 3.41 -18.76
CA GLU A 197 -2.30 2.15 -18.14
C GLU A 197 -2.78 2.35 -16.69
N ILE A 198 -3.15 3.59 -16.29
CA ILE A 198 -3.66 3.84 -14.95
C ILE A 198 -4.94 3.05 -14.70
N THR A 199 -5.09 2.49 -13.50
CA THR A 199 -6.19 1.62 -13.12
C THR A 199 -6.97 2.19 -11.93
N ILE A 200 -8.18 1.68 -11.75
CA ILE A 200 -9.03 1.94 -10.58
C ILE A 200 -9.22 0.65 -9.82
N VAL A 201 -9.18 0.72 -8.50
CA VAL A 201 -9.49 -0.39 -7.62
C VAL A 201 -10.58 -0.02 -6.63
N TYR A 202 -11.52 -0.91 -6.41
CA TYR A 202 -12.48 -0.87 -5.32
C TYR A 202 -12.16 -1.97 -4.31
N GLY A 203 -12.27 -1.62 -3.03
CA GLY A 203 -12.03 -2.57 -1.95
C GLY A 203 -12.15 -1.95 -0.58
N GLN A 204 -11.88 -2.76 0.42
CA GLN A 204 -11.91 -2.39 1.82
C GLN A 204 -10.88 -3.20 2.60
N THR A 205 -10.42 -2.70 3.73
CA THR A 205 -9.38 -3.36 4.54
C THR A 205 -9.71 -4.81 4.85
N GLU A 206 -10.98 -5.10 5.14
CA GLU A 206 -11.51 -6.43 5.44
C GLU A 206 -11.39 -7.43 4.26
N ALA A 207 -11.20 -6.93 3.04
CA ALA A 207 -11.01 -7.74 1.83
C ALA A 207 -9.55 -7.83 1.36
N SER A 208 -8.60 -7.28 2.11
CA SER A 208 -7.13 -7.43 1.96
C SER A 208 -6.35 -6.57 0.95
N PRO A 209 -6.76 -5.43 0.41
CA PRO A 209 -8.04 -4.77 0.37
C PRO A 209 -8.77 -4.87 -0.98
N GLY A 210 -8.10 -5.25 -2.08
CA GLY A 210 -8.66 -5.21 -3.44
C GLY A 210 -9.75 -6.24 -3.64
N CYS A 211 -10.94 -5.77 -4.06
CA CYS A 211 -12.06 -6.65 -4.45
C CYS A 211 -12.19 -6.68 -5.97
N THR A 212 -12.31 -5.52 -6.60
CA THR A 212 -12.41 -5.37 -8.05
C THR A 212 -11.37 -4.37 -8.55
N MET A 213 -10.99 -4.49 -9.80
CA MET A 213 -10.02 -3.62 -10.42
C MET A 213 -10.23 -3.57 -11.94
N SER A 214 -10.03 -2.39 -12.55
CA SER A 214 -9.93 -2.28 -14.00
C SER A 214 -8.61 -2.87 -14.50
N SER A 215 -8.55 -3.19 -15.79
CA SER A 215 -7.32 -3.66 -16.44
C SER A 215 -6.57 -2.52 -17.12
N THR A 216 -5.29 -2.72 -17.41
CA THR A 216 -4.44 -1.75 -18.09
C THR A 216 -4.89 -1.46 -19.53
N ASP A 217 -5.57 -2.41 -20.17
CA ASP A 217 -6.12 -2.34 -21.52
C ASP A 217 -7.59 -1.90 -21.60
N ASP A 218 -8.27 -1.73 -20.46
CA ASP A 218 -9.66 -1.23 -20.46
C ASP A 218 -9.71 0.19 -21.03
N PRO A 219 -10.73 0.53 -21.85
CA PRO A 219 -10.97 1.91 -22.28
C PRO A 219 -11.11 2.87 -21.10
N LEU A 220 -10.67 4.12 -21.25
CA LEU A 220 -10.74 5.11 -20.18
C LEU A 220 -12.15 5.27 -19.62
N GLU A 221 -13.18 5.25 -20.50
CA GLU A 221 -14.58 5.29 -20.11
C GLU A 221 -14.95 4.19 -19.12
N VAL A 222 -14.51 2.96 -19.35
CA VAL A 222 -14.74 1.82 -18.43
C VAL A 222 -14.06 2.04 -17.10
N ARG A 223 -12.83 2.58 -17.10
CA ARG A 223 -12.06 2.85 -15.86
C ARG A 223 -12.71 3.94 -15.00
N VAL A 224 -13.37 4.93 -15.58
CA VAL A 224 -13.97 6.05 -14.84
C VAL A 224 -15.44 5.85 -14.48
N THR A 225 -16.14 4.94 -15.15
CA THR A 225 -17.57 4.68 -14.93
C THR A 225 -17.86 3.40 -14.16
N THR A 226 -16.84 2.55 -13.96
CA THR A 226 -16.98 1.27 -13.25
C THR A 226 -15.88 1.12 -12.19
N VAL A 227 -15.99 0.08 -11.38
CA VAL A 227 -14.94 -0.34 -10.44
C VAL A 227 -14.13 -1.55 -10.97
N GLY A 228 -14.26 -1.83 -12.27
CA GLY A 228 -13.60 -2.95 -12.92
C GLY A 228 -14.28 -4.29 -12.64
N ARG A 229 -13.49 -5.37 -12.71
CA ARG A 229 -13.94 -6.75 -12.54
C ARG A 229 -13.36 -7.34 -11.26
N ALA A 230 -14.04 -8.35 -10.69
CA ALA A 230 -13.53 -9.09 -9.55
C ALA A 230 -12.09 -9.56 -9.78
N LEU A 231 -11.26 -9.47 -8.74
CA LEU A 231 -9.94 -10.09 -8.74
C LEU A 231 -10.08 -11.61 -8.64
N PRO A 232 -9.06 -12.39 -9.04
CA PRO A 232 -9.08 -13.85 -8.86
C PRO A 232 -9.44 -14.24 -7.42
N GLU A 233 -10.20 -15.30 -7.27
CA GLU A 233 -10.69 -15.84 -5.98
C GLU A 233 -11.59 -14.88 -5.17
N ILE A 234 -12.12 -13.82 -5.80
CA ILE A 234 -13.08 -12.90 -5.20
C ILE A 234 -14.45 -13.08 -5.86
N GLU A 235 -15.46 -13.38 -5.06
CA GLU A 235 -16.85 -13.35 -5.49
C GLU A 235 -17.49 -11.99 -5.20
N CYS A 236 -18.04 -11.34 -6.23
CA CYS A 236 -18.77 -10.10 -6.10
C CYS A 236 -20.22 -10.31 -6.56
N ARG A 237 -21.18 -9.86 -5.75
CA ARG A 237 -22.60 -9.88 -6.08
C ARG A 237 -23.21 -8.52 -5.83
N ILE A 238 -24.07 -8.10 -6.73
CA ILE A 238 -24.97 -6.98 -6.50
C ILE A 238 -26.30 -7.58 -6.06
N VAL A 239 -26.74 -7.18 -4.88
CA VAL A 239 -27.97 -7.69 -4.29
C VAL A 239 -28.89 -6.53 -3.92
N ASP A 240 -30.18 -6.79 -3.91
CA ASP A 240 -31.16 -5.87 -3.36
C ASP A 240 -30.91 -5.72 -1.84
N PRO A 241 -30.78 -4.50 -1.29
CA PRO A 241 -30.41 -4.29 0.10
C PRO A 241 -31.49 -4.75 1.10
N GLU A 242 -32.75 -4.89 0.69
CA GLU A 242 -33.84 -5.31 1.56
C GLU A 242 -34.02 -6.84 1.56
N THR A 243 -33.85 -7.48 0.42
CA THR A 243 -34.11 -8.91 0.26
C THR A 243 -32.85 -9.77 0.24
N GLY A 244 -31.67 -9.18 0.02
CA GLY A 244 -30.40 -9.91 -0.09
C GLY A 244 -30.27 -10.79 -1.36
N ARG A 245 -31.13 -10.58 -2.34
CA ARG A 245 -31.20 -11.35 -3.60
C ARG A 245 -30.87 -10.51 -4.81
#